data_d6e23da3c5ba3db99270ab47064225db
#
_entry.id   d6e23da3c5ba3db99270ab47064225db
#
_cell.length_a   1.000
_cell.length_b   1.000
_cell.length_c   1.000
_cell.angle_alpha   90.00
_cell.angle_beta   90.00
_cell.angle_gamma   90.00
#
_symmetry.space_group_name_H-M   'P 1'
#
loop_
_entity.id
_entity.type
_entity.pdbx_description
1 polymer ?
#
loop_
_entity_poly.entity_id
_entity_poly.type
_entity_poly.pdbx_seq_one_letter_code
_entity_poly.pdbx_strand_id
1 'polypeptide(L)'
;MVKWEHKLKEGDSMQHKFRSLLCLALCAIFTLSLTLPALAAENEQDCGAKLMAITFDDGPGDYTLDLLDALEERGVKATFFITGSRVSAYPGVLDAIVAGGHQLANHTHNHKNLNTLTAQQVSDEINATRDLLVEAGGDQTYYVRAPYGNANKTVKSVVNAPLIYWSVDPEDWKYRNADTVYANIVNNSYDGCIILCHDVYKTTVDGALRAIDELQSQGYEFVTVEQLLTRRGITPENGVVYYDAKNNGINLPAGVSGSEYYDESKLSEHWAYDALTFCLDRGYLERDADGNVLPNHKITRGDFIASLGRFCGISKSYRRQSGDVLNDVSSDDPDRPYIEWANDIGLMTGYNGSFRPDDTLTREEMATVVTRYLVMRGKQSKPGSVDTYKDAARISGWAIDGVGLCTKLGILKGSNGYFMPKQPLTRAQTAVVLQRLSRY
;
A
#
# COMPACT_ATOMS: atom_id res chain seq x y z
N MET A 1 -81.22 6.72 -55.39
CA MET A 1 -79.74 6.89 -55.45
C MET A 1 -79.18 7.71 -54.29
N VAL A 2 -79.87 7.88 -53.18
CA VAL A 2 -79.44 8.75 -52.03
C VAL A 2 -79.14 7.94 -50.74
N LYS A 3 -79.43 6.64 -50.73
CA LYS A 3 -79.25 5.81 -49.52
C LYS A 3 -77.91 5.03 -49.40
N TRP A 4 -77.06 5.07 -50.47
CA TRP A 4 -75.79 4.34 -50.46
C TRP A 4 -74.58 5.20 -50.12
N GLU A 5 -74.64 6.51 -50.25
CA GLU A 5 -73.51 7.40 -49.93
C GLU A 5 -73.34 7.64 -48.42
N HIS A 6 -74.38 7.46 -47.59
CA HIS A 6 -74.25 7.64 -46.14
C HIS A 6 -73.58 6.49 -45.42
N LYS A 7 -73.55 5.24 -46.00
CA LYS A 7 -72.91 4.09 -45.41
C LYS A 7 -71.39 4.05 -45.61
N LEU A 8 -70.90 4.69 -46.64
CA LEU A 8 -69.42 4.72 -46.89
C LEU A 8 -68.71 5.78 -46.04
N LYS A 9 -69.38 6.84 -45.62
CA LYS A 9 -68.79 7.87 -44.77
C LYS A 9 -68.67 7.46 -43.30
N GLU A 10 -69.51 6.57 -42.77
CA GLU A 10 -69.41 6.05 -41.42
C GLU A 10 -68.31 4.99 -41.29
N GLY A 11 -67.98 4.22 -42.28
CA GLY A 11 -66.94 3.21 -42.34
C GLY A 11 -65.54 3.85 -42.27
N ASP A 12 -65.30 4.96 -42.95
CA ASP A 12 -64.01 5.66 -42.98
C ASP A 12 -63.70 6.39 -41.60
N SER A 13 -64.76 6.90 -40.99
CA SER A 13 -64.60 7.55 -39.67
C SER A 13 -64.17 6.55 -38.56
N MET A 14 -64.67 5.29 -38.63
CA MET A 14 -64.29 4.28 -37.64
C MET A 14 -62.91 3.69 -37.89
N GLN A 15 -62.49 3.55 -39.14
CA GLN A 15 -61.12 3.13 -39.45
C GLN A 15 -60.07 4.18 -39.09
N HIS A 16 -60.37 5.46 -39.26
CA HIS A 16 -59.44 6.53 -38.84
C HIS A 16 -59.33 6.62 -37.32
N LYS A 17 -60.41 6.44 -36.59
CA LYS A 17 -60.38 6.41 -35.11
C LYS A 17 -59.63 5.18 -34.58
N PHE A 18 -59.75 4.01 -35.22
CA PHE A 18 -59.01 2.80 -34.85
C PHE A 18 -57.53 2.93 -35.16
N ARG A 19 -57.14 3.52 -36.30
CA ARG A 19 -55.73 3.80 -36.62
C ARG A 19 -55.10 4.83 -35.73
N SER A 20 -55.83 5.88 -35.31
CA SER A 20 -55.34 6.88 -34.37
C SER A 20 -55.18 6.33 -32.94
N LEU A 21 -56.06 5.42 -32.47
CA LEU A 21 -55.90 4.74 -31.19
C LEU A 21 -54.73 3.73 -31.20
N LEU A 22 -54.52 3.03 -32.32
CA LEU A 22 -53.42 2.08 -32.45
C LEU A 22 -52.06 2.79 -32.52
N CYS A 23 -51.96 3.94 -33.19
CA CYS A 23 -50.75 4.77 -33.17
C CYS A 23 -50.46 5.39 -31.80
N LEU A 24 -51.44 5.82 -31.04
CA LEU A 24 -51.30 6.32 -29.69
C LEU A 24 -50.89 5.21 -28.71
N ALA A 25 -51.40 3.99 -28.87
CA ALA A 25 -50.99 2.85 -28.03
C ALA A 25 -49.58 2.38 -28.38
N LEU A 26 -49.16 2.39 -29.64
CA LEU A 26 -47.79 2.07 -30.05
C LEU A 26 -46.78 3.16 -29.63
N CYS A 27 -47.15 4.45 -29.70
CA CYS A 27 -46.29 5.52 -29.17
C CYS A 27 -46.16 5.45 -27.65
N ALA A 28 -47.21 5.08 -26.89
CA ALA A 28 -47.14 4.91 -25.44
C ALA A 28 -46.28 3.71 -25.02
N ILE A 29 -46.28 2.62 -25.81
CA ILE A 29 -45.39 1.46 -25.56
C ILE A 29 -43.95 1.79 -25.94
N PHE A 30 -43.69 2.62 -26.97
CA PHE A 30 -42.34 3.03 -27.36
C PHE A 30 -41.72 4.10 -26.42
N THR A 31 -42.56 4.93 -25.81
CA THR A 31 -42.08 5.90 -24.80
C THR A 31 -41.86 5.28 -23.39
N LEU A 32 -42.49 4.13 -23.10
CA LEU A 32 -42.29 3.41 -21.86
C LEU A 32 -41.06 2.49 -21.88
N SER A 33 -40.52 2.17 -23.07
CA SER A 33 -39.28 1.35 -23.20
C SER A 33 -37.99 2.17 -23.32
N LEU A 34 -38.05 3.50 -23.27
CA LEU A 34 -36.89 4.39 -23.36
C LEU A 34 -36.51 5.06 -22.02
N THR A 35 -37.18 4.69 -20.90
CA THR A 35 -36.86 5.24 -19.57
C THR A 35 -36.42 4.20 -18.57
N LEU A 36 -35.91 3.02 -19.02
CA LEU A 36 -35.40 1.98 -18.15
C LEU A 36 -34.08 1.41 -18.64
N PRO A 37 -33.02 2.23 -18.71
CA PRO A 37 -31.74 1.79 -18.20
C PRO A 37 -30.95 2.92 -17.53
N ALA A 38 -31.53 3.60 -16.55
CA ALA A 38 -30.79 4.60 -15.77
C ALA A 38 -30.98 4.39 -14.24
N LEU A 39 -31.50 3.23 -13.84
CA LEU A 39 -31.69 2.91 -12.42
C LEU A 39 -31.07 1.55 -12.01
N ALA A 40 -30.07 1.09 -12.73
CA ALA A 40 -29.32 -0.11 -12.35
C ALA A 40 -27.81 0.18 -12.27
N ALA A 41 -27.43 1.36 -11.80
CA ALA A 41 -26.10 1.69 -11.31
C ALA A 41 -26.24 2.10 -9.84
N GLU A 42 -27.09 1.40 -9.09
CA GLU A 42 -27.18 1.56 -7.64
C GLU A 42 -26.53 0.37 -6.97
N ASN A 43 -25.34 0.66 -6.38
CA ASN A 43 -24.83 0.00 -5.18
C ASN A 43 -25.08 -1.52 -5.09
N GLU A 44 -24.44 -2.32 -5.91
CA GLU A 44 -23.98 -3.62 -5.46
C GLU A 44 -22.91 -3.40 -4.38
N GLN A 45 -23.37 -3.04 -3.22
CA GLN A 45 -22.63 -3.15 -1.99
C GLN A 45 -22.48 -4.66 -1.77
N ASP A 46 -21.34 -5.20 -2.27
CA ASP A 46 -21.04 -6.62 -2.30
C ASP A 46 -20.81 -7.14 -0.89
N CYS A 47 -21.91 -7.49 -0.23
CA CYS A 47 -21.93 -8.05 1.10
C CYS A 47 -21.53 -9.53 1.05
N GLY A 48 -20.29 -9.86 0.68
CA GLY A 48 -19.78 -11.21 0.89
C GLY A 48 -18.80 -11.80 -0.13
N ALA A 49 -18.56 -11.19 -1.29
CA ALA A 49 -17.55 -11.70 -2.22
C ALA A 49 -16.13 -11.47 -1.68
N LYS A 50 -15.29 -12.49 -1.78
CA LYS A 50 -13.86 -12.37 -1.48
C LYS A 50 -13.18 -11.69 -2.67
N LEU A 51 -12.71 -10.47 -2.50
CA LEU A 51 -12.08 -9.67 -3.54
C LEU A 51 -10.58 -9.57 -3.35
N MET A 52 -9.84 -9.50 -4.46
CA MET A 52 -8.42 -9.14 -4.44
C MET A 52 -8.01 -8.46 -5.74
N ALA A 53 -6.92 -7.70 -5.71
CA ALA A 53 -6.32 -7.12 -6.90
C ALA A 53 -4.96 -7.74 -7.17
N ILE A 54 -4.75 -8.27 -8.37
CA ILE A 54 -3.41 -8.61 -8.84
C ILE A 54 -2.87 -7.47 -9.69
N THR A 55 -1.63 -7.09 -9.46
CA THR A 55 -1.00 -5.94 -10.10
C THR A 55 0.34 -6.32 -10.72
N PHE A 56 0.69 -5.68 -11.84
CA PHE A 56 1.91 -5.93 -12.57
C PHE A 56 2.69 -4.64 -12.77
N ASP A 57 3.94 -4.62 -12.30
CA ASP A 57 4.85 -3.49 -12.37
C ASP A 57 5.89 -3.68 -13.48
N ASP A 58 6.58 -2.60 -13.84
CA ASP A 58 7.69 -2.54 -14.80
C ASP A 58 7.32 -2.76 -16.26
N GLY A 59 6.08 -3.10 -16.56
CA GLY A 59 5.60 -3.24 -17.94
C GLY A 59 5.54 -1.91 -18.72
N PRO A 60 5.21 -1.99 -20.03
CA PRO A 60 4.99 -3.19 -20.81
C PRO A 60 6.27 -4.00 -21.07
N GLY A 61 6.13 -5.30 -21.25
CA GLY A 61 7.21 -6.24 -21.53
C GLY A 61 6.84 -7.31 -22.55
N ASP A 62 7.81 -8.22 -22.81
CA ASP A 62 7.66 -9.27 -23.83
C ASP A 62 6.50 -10.24 -23.55
N TYR A 63 6.08 -10.34 -22.28
CA TYR A 63 5.03 -11.28 -21.85
C TYR A 63 3.68 -10.60 -21.56
N THR A 64 3.59 -9.27 -21.70
CA THR A 64 2.37 -8.53 -21.35
C THR A 64 1.18 -8.93 -22.21
N LEU A 65 1.35 -9.07 -23.53
CA LEU A 65 0.23 -9.49 -24.42
C LEU A 65 -0.25 -10.91 -24.13
N ASP A 66 0.68 -11.88 -23.99
CA ASP A 66 0.34 -13.26 -23.63
C ASP A 66 -0.37 -13.33 -22.26
N LEU A 67 0.02 -12.48 -21.33
CA LEU A 67 -0.64 -12.35 -20.02
C LEU A 67 -2.07 -11.81 -20.17
N LEU A 68 -2.30 -10.79 -21.02
CA LEU A 68 -3.63 -10.23 -21.26
C LEU A 68 -4.59 -11.29 -21.81
N ASP A 69 -4.14 -12.05 -22.82
CA ASP A 69 -4.94 -13.15 -23.39
C ASP A 69 -5.29 -14.20 -22.32
N ALA A 70 -4.32 -14.59 -21.49
CA ALA A 70 -4.52 -15.55 -20.42
C ALA A 70 -5.43 -15.04 -19.28
N LEU A 71 -5.43 -13.75 -18.99
CA LEU A 71 -6.35 -13.11 -18.04
C LEU A 71 -7.76 -13.04 -18.59
N GLU A 72 -7.93 -12.76 -19.90
CA GLU A 72 -9.22 -12.75 -20.57
C GLU A 72 -9.87 -14.14 -20.53
N GLU A 73 -9.12 -15.21 -20.84
CA GLU A 73 -9.59 -16.60 -20.76
C GLU A 73 -10.15 -16.98 -19.38
N ARG A 74 -9.62 -16.34 -18.32
CA ARG A 74 -10.01 -16.55 -16.91
C ARG A 74 -11.07 -15.58 -16.40
N GLY A 75 -11.47 -14.60 -17.22
CA GLY A 75 -12.37 -13.52 -16.80
C GLY A 75 -11.79 -12.62 -15.70
N VAL A 76 -10.47 -12.52 -15.60
CA VAL A 76 -9.76 -11.76 -14.56
C VAL A 76 -9.43 -10.36 -15.03
N LYS A 77 -9.62 -9.38 -14.15
CA LYS A 77 -9.13 -8.00 -14.37
C LYS A 77 -7.95 -7.72 -13.44
N ALA A 78 -6.98 -6.96 -13.95
CA ALA A 78 -5.74 -6.63 -13.25
C ALA A 78 -5.42 -5.13 -13.39
N THR A 79 -4.45 -4.65 -12.63
CA THR A 79 -3.92 -3.29 -12.73
C THR A 79 -2.45 -3.34 -13.15
N PHE A 80 -2.11 -2.59 -14.19
CA PHE A 80 -0.75 -2.54 -14.75
C PHE A 80 -0.11 -1.20 -14.42
N PHE A 81 0.96 -1.21 -13.61
CA PHE A 81 1.76 -0.04 -13.27
C PHE A 81 2.88 0.13 -14.31
N ILE A 82 2.66 1.04 -15.23
CA ILE A 82 3.46 1.20 -16.46
C ILE A 82 4.68 2.06 -16.20
N THR A 83 5.85 1.57 -16.62
CA THR A 83 7.09 2.34 -16.73
C THR A 83 7.12 3.07 -18.08
N GLY A 84 6.98 4.39 -18.06
CA GLY A 84 6.73 5.21 -19.26
C GLY A 84 7.79 5.06 -20.35
N SER A 85 9.07 4.97 -20.00
CA SER A 85 10.18 4.82 -20.96
C SER A 85 10.13 3.53 -21.78
N ARG A 86 9.35 2.53 -21.36
CA ARG A 86 9.18 1.27 -22.08
C ARG A 86 8.08 1.28 -23.14
N VAL A 87 7.14 2.22 -23.06
CA VAL A 87 5.93 2.25 -23.89
C VAL A 87 6.27 2.25 -25.38
N SER A 88 7.26 3.05 -25.80
CA SER A 88 7.64 3.17 -27.21
C SER A 88 8.20 1.85 -27.82
N ALA A 89 8.71 0.95 -26.99
CA ALA A 89 9.22 -0.35 -27.44
C ALA A 89 8.12 -1.40 -27.64
N TYR A 90 6.90 -1.14 -27.11
CA TYR A 90 5.77 -2.06 -27.14
C TYR A 90 4.49 -1.35 -27.65
N PRO A 91 4.45 -0.92 -28.93
CA PRO A 91 3.32 -0.16 -29.47
C PRO A 91 2.02 -0.98 -29.40
N GLY A 92 0.92 -0.32 -29.03
CA GLY A 92 -0.43 -0.91 -28.95
C GLY A 92 -0.70 -1.74 -27.68
N VAL A 93 0.29 -1.98 -26.81
CA VAL A 93 0.09 -2.76 -25.58
C VAL A 93 -0.79 -2.01 -24.59
N LEU A 94 -0.64 -0.68 -24.45
CA LEU A 94 -1.50 0.12 -23.58
C LEU A 94 -2.96 0.07 -24.03
N ASP A 95 -3.19 0.18 -25.36
CA ASP A 95 -4.53 0.07 -25.96
C ASP A 95 -5.13 -1.32 -25.66
N ALA A 96 -4.34 -2.39 -25.74
CA ALA A 96 -4.76 -3.74 -25.42
C ALA A 96 -5.15 -3.90 -23.93
N ILE A 97 -4.39 -3.30 -23.02
CA ILE A 97 -4.70 -3.28 -21.58
C ILE A 97 -6.07 -2.61 -21.36
N VAL A 98 -6.30 -1.44 -21.95
CA VAL A 98 -7.56 -0.70 -21.83
C VAL A 98 -8.72 -1.48 -22.47
N ALA A 99 -8.54 -1.99 -23.69
CA ALA A 99 -9.56 -2.77 -24.41
C ALA A 99 -9.95 -4.06 -23.66
N GLY A 100 -8.99 -4.69 -22.96
CA GLY A 100 -9.22 -5.84 -22.09
C GLY A 100 -9.97 -5.50 -20.78
N GLY A 101 -10.25 -4.22 -20.51
CA GLY A 101 -10.91 -3.77 -19.28
C GLY A 101 -10.04 -3.86 -18.05
N HIS A 102 -8.72 -3.86 -18.23
CA HIS A 102 -7.74 -3.74 -17.16
C HIS A 102 -7.47 -2.28 -16.84
N GLN A 103 -6.91 -2.02 -15.65
CA GLN A 103 -6.58 -0.66 -15.22
C GLN A 103 -5.13 -0.32 -15.57
N LEU A 104 -4.92 0.84 -16.22
CA LEU A 104 -3.60 1.46 -16.33
C LEU A 104 -3.28 2.26 -15.08
N ALA A 105 -2.05 2.17 -14.62
CA ALA A 105 -1.51 2.92 -13.50
C ALA A 105 -0.05 3.34 -13.78
N ASN A 106 0.47 4.27 -13.01
CA ASN A 106 1.74 4.96 -13.26
C ASN A 106 2.86 4.41 -12.38
N HIS A 107 3.94 3.90 -13.01
CA HIS A 107 5.15 3.45 -12.32
C HIS A 107 6.37 4.33 -12.59
N THR A 108 6.15 5.64 -12.79
CA THR A 108 7.15 6.64 -13.20
C THR A 108 7.67 6.46 -14.63
N HIS A 109 8.43 7.42 -15.13
CA HIS A 109 8.94 7.35 -16.50
C HIS A 109 10.19 6.46 -16.60
N ASN A 110 11.17 6.65 -15.73
CA ASN A 110 12.47 5.99 -15.80
C ASN A 110 12.74 5.04 -14.63
N HIS A 111 11.72 4.66 -13.86
CA HIS A 111 11.86 3.77 -12.70
C HIS A 111 12.93 4.22 -11.69
N LYS A 112 13.05 5.55 -11.45
CA LYS A 112 14.01 6.10 -10.48
C LYS A 112 13.48 6.00 -9.05
N ASN A 113 14.40 5.87 -8.09
CA ASN A 113 14.02 6.04 -6.69
C ASN A 113 13.64 7.51 -6.44
N LEU A 114 12.33 7.75 -6.26
CA LEU A 114 11.77 9.09 -6.11
C LEU A 114 12.30 9.84 -4.89
N ASN A 115 12.72 9.13 -3.83
CA ASN A 115 13.28 9.74 -2.62
C ASN A 115 14.62 10.45 -2.85
N THR A 116 15.30 10.17 -3.98
CA THR A 116 16.57 10.80 -4.34
C THR A 116 16.40 12.00 -5.26
N LEU A 117 15.17 12.34 -5.64
CA LEU A 117 14.84 13.38 -6.60
C LEU A 117 14.32 14.63 -5.91
N THR A 118 14.49 15.79 -6.57
CA THR A 118 13.81 17.02 -6.17
C THR A 118 12.32 16.95 -6.48
N ALA A 119 11.50 17.77 -5.83
CA ALA A 119 10.07 17.84 -6.07
C ALA A 119 9.71 18.02 -7.55
N GLN A 120 10.45 18.86 -8.27
CA GLN A 120 10.26 19.07 -9.72
C GLN A 120 10.57 17.79 -10.51
N GLN A 121 11.68 17.12 -10.21
CA GLN A 121 12.05 15.88 -10.88
C GLN A 121 11.05 14.74 -10.61
N VAL A 122 10.48 14.68 -9.39
CA VAL A 122 9.39 13.74 -9.09
C VAL A 122 8.17 14.05 -9.97
N SER A 123 7.75 15.30 -10.05
CA SER A 123 6.65 15.71 -10.92
C SER A 123 6.91 15.38 -12.38
N ASP A 124 8.13 15.58 -12.88
CA ASP A 124 8.50 15.28 -14.27
C ASP A 124 8.40 13.75 -14.56
N GLU A 125 8.91 12.91 -13.64
CA GLU A 125 8.82 11.45 -13.75
C GLU A 125 7.37 10.95 -13.78
N ILE A 126 6.49 11.53 -12.96
CA ILE A 126 5.07 11.15 -12.89
C ILE A 126 4.32 11.65 -14.13
N ASN A 127 4.48 12.95 -14.48
CA ASN A 127 3.72 13.58 -15.55
C ASN A 127 4.06 12.96 -16.92
N ALA A 128 5.34 12.68 -17.19
CA ALA A 128 5.75 12.10 -18.46
C ALA A 128 5.09 10.73 -18.73
N THR A 129 4.87 9.93 -17.71
CA THR A 129 4.14 8.66 -17.86
C THR A 129 2.65 8.89 -17.91
N ARG A 130 2.10 9.77 -17.05
CA ARG A 130 0.67 10.10 -17.07
C ARG A 130 0.21 10.51 -18.46
N ASP A 131 0.97 11.34 -19.16
CA ASP A 131 0.59 11.86 -20.48
C ASP A 131 0.48 10.72 -21.50
N LEU A 132 1.36 9.71 -21.46
CA LEU A 132 1.26 8.48 -22.27
C LEU A 132 0.02 7.64 -21.95
N LEU A 133 -0.31 7.53 -20.64
CA LEU A 133 -1.48 6.75 -20.22
C LEU A 133 -2.79 7.44 -20.64
N VAL A 134 -2.86 8.77 -20.57
CA VAL A 134 -4.02 9.56 -21.05
C VAL A 134 -4.21 9.39 -22.55
N GLU A 135 -3.13 9.41 -23.33
CA GLU A 135 -3.17 9.20 -24.78
C GLU A 135 -3.74 7.81 -25.14
N ALA A 136 -3.45 6.79 -24.35
CA ALA A 136 -3.99 5.44 -24.52
C ALA A 136 -5.45 5.29 -24.05
N GLY A 137 -6.12 6.35 -23.62
CA GLY A 137 -7.54 6.34 -23.25
C GLY A 137 -7.81 5.98 -21.79
N GLY A 138 -6.80 6.00 -20.92
CA GLY A 138 -6.98 5.85 -19.50
C GLY A 138 -7.66 7.05 -18.85
N ASP A 139 -8.09 6.91 -17.59
CA ASP A 139 -8.65 7.99 -16.77
C ASP A 139 -7.59 9.05 -16.45
N GLN A 140 -8.01 10.30 -16.24
CA GLN A 140 -7.12 11.40 -15.86
C GLN A 140 -6.59 11.27 -14.41
N THR A 141 -7.24 10.47 -13.59
CA THR A 141 -6.81 10.20 -12.19
C THR A 141 -6.11 8.87 -12.11
N TYR A 142 -4.83 8.84 -12.44
CA TYR A 142 -4.06 7.60 -12.34
C TYR A 142 -3.55 7.36 -10.95
N TYR A 143 -3.66 6.11 -10.52
CA TYR A 143 -2.92 5.63 -9.37
C TYR A 143 -1.42 5.58 -9.68
N VAL A 144 -0.62 5.87 -8.68
CA VAL A 144 0.84 5.85 -8.78
C VAL A 144 1.39 4.79 -7.85
N ARG A 145 2.34 4.00 -8.33
CA ARG A 145 3.21 3.18 -7.47
C ARG A 145 4.63 3.70 -7.61
N ALA A 146 5.18 4.17 -6.49
CA ALA A 146 6.57 4.63 -6.47
C ALA A 146 7.51 3.42 -6.59
N PRO A 147 8.54 3.46 -7.45
CA PRO A 147 9.55 2.42 -7.52
C PRO A 147 10.15 2.07 -6.15
N TYR A 148 10.39 0.78 -5.93
CA TYR A 148 10.92 0.24 -4.66
C TYR A 148 10.01 0.45 -3.44
N GLY A 149 8.76 0.89 -3.62
CA GLY A 149 7.87 1.29 -2.51
C GLY A 149 8.36 2.53 -1.76
N ASN A 150 9.17 3.38 -2.37
CA ASN A 150 9.82 4.52 -1.73
C ASN A 150 9.11 5.85 -2.03
N ALA A 151 8.31 6.34 -1.06
CA ALA A 151 7.68 7.67 -1.15
C ALA A 151 7.77 8.40 0.19
N ASN A 152 8.77 9.27 0.33
CA ASN A 152 8.91 10.16 1.48
C ASN A 152 7.87 11.30 1.46
N LYS A 153 7.89 12.19 2.47
CA LYS A 153 6.94 13.32 2.57
C LYS A 153 6.96 14.22 1.33
N THR A 154 8.13 14.49 0.76
CA THR A 154 8.26 15.31 -0.46
C THR A 154 7.56 14.63 -1.64
N VAL A 155 7.79 13.34 -1.85
CA VAL A 155 7.12 12.57 -2.91
C VAL A 155 5.60 12.61 -2.71
N LYS A 156 5.10 12.29 -1.52
CA LYS A 156 3.67 12.30 -1.19
C LYS A 156 3.01 13.66 -1.40
N SER A 157 3.74 14.76 -1.14
CA SER A 157 3.20 16.11 -1.29
C SER A 157 3.12 16.62 -2.73
N VAL A 158 3.88 16.01 -3.66
CA VAL A 158 3.91 16.46 -5.07
C VAL A 158 3.23 15.49 -6.03
N VAL A 159 3.02 14.23 -5.61
CA VAL A 159 2.26 13.26 -6.38
C VAL A 159 0.78 13.56 -6.23
N ASN A 160 0.18 14.13 -7.28
CA ASN A 160 -1.24 14.48 -7.30
C ASN A 160 -2.10 13.26 -7.72
N ALA A 161 -1.94 12.15 -7.03
CA ALA A 161 -2.65 10.90 -7.24
C ALA A 161 -2.59 10.02 -5.98
N PRO A 162 -3.52 9.06 -5.81
CA PRO A 162 -3.39 8.01 -4.80
C PRO A 162 -2.15 7.14 -5.05
N LEU A 163 -1.45 6.78 -3.98
CA LEU A 163 -0.28 5.93 -4.01
C LEU A 163 -0.68 4.49 -3.66
N ILE A 164 -0.50 3.57 -4.59
CA ILE A 164 -0.90 2.17 -4.39
C ILE A 164 0.34 1.30 -4.20
N TYR A 165 0.45 0.69 -3.04
CA TYR A 165 1.49 -0.28 -2.73
C TYR A 165 0.90 -1.69 -2.78
N TRP A 166 1.39 -2.61 -1.98
CA TRP A 166 0.96 -4.01 -1.94
C TRP A 166 1.00 -4.57 -0.52
N SER A 167 0.20 -5.56 -0.29
CA SER A 167 0.19 -6.32 0.95
C SER A 167 0.66 -7.76 0.78
N VAL A 168 0.77 -8.22 -0.47
CA VAL A 168 1.34 -9.52 -0.82
C VAL A 168 2.47 -9.32 -1.82
N ASP A 169 3.70 -9.68 -1.41
CA ASP A 169 4.90 -9.66 -2.24
C ASP A 169 5.38 -11.10 -2.45
N PRO A 170 5.25 -11.66 -3.66
CA PRO A 170 5.74 -12.99 -3.96
C PRO A 170 7.26 -13.05 -4.12
N GLU A 171 7.98 -11.92 -4.05
CA GLU A 171 9.42 -11.77 -4.29
C GLU A 171 9.84 -12.37 -5.66
N ASP A 172 9.01 -12.23 -6.68
CA ASP A 172 9.20 -12.77 -8.03
C ASP A 172 10.45 -12.20 -8.72
N TRP A 173 10.74 -10.93 -8.48
CA TRP A 173 11.93 -10.23 -8.91
C TRP A 173 13.24 -10.85 -8.38
N LYS A 174 13.15 -11.57 -7.26
CA LYS A 174 14.29 -12.17 -6.56
C LYS A 174 14.47 -13.65 -6.90
N TYR A 175 13.40 -14.42 -6.82
CA TYR A 175 13.50 -15.89 -6.97
C TYR A 175 13.45 -16.38 -8.40
N ARG A 176 12.77 -15.68 -9.32
CA ARG A 176 12.65 -16.05 -10.74
C ARG A 176 12.24 -17.51 -10.94
N ASN A 177 11.33 -17.99 -10.12
CA ASN A 177 10.83 -19.35 -10.11
C ASN A 177 9.32 -19.38 -10.00
N ALA A 178 8.63 -20.01 -10.97
CA ALA A 178 7.17 -20.01 -11.04
C ALA A 178 6.50 -20.73 -9.87
N ASP A 179 7.10 -21.80 -9.34
CA ASP A 179 6.54 -22.54 -8.19
C ASP A 179 6.63 -21.70 -6.90
N THR A 180 7.73 -20.96 -6.73
CA THR A 180 7.90 -20.03 -5.60
C THR A 180 6.92 -18.88 -5.68
N VAL A 181 6.76 -18.26 -6.86
CA VAL A 181 5.78 -17.20 -7.10
C VAL A 181 4.37 -17.68 -6.80
N TYR A 182 3.96 -18.82 -7.36
CA TYR A 182 2.67 -19.44 -7.07
C TYR A 182 2.46 -19.64 -5.56
N ALA A 183 3.40 -20.31 -4.89
CA ALA A 183 3.26 -20.62 -3.48
C ALA A 183 3.20 -19.36 -2.60
N ASN A 184 4.02 -18.35 -2.90
CA ASN A 184 4.02 -17.11 -2.14
C ASN A 184 2.73 -16.31 -2.34
N ILE A 185 2.16 -16.29 -3.55
CA ILE A 185 0.86 -15.66 -3.78
C ILE A 185 -0.22 -16.42 -3.00
N VAL A 186 -0.38 -17.72 -3.22
CA VAL A 186 -1.49 -18.50 -2.62
C VAL A 186 -1.44 -18.48 -1.10
N ASN A 187 -0.24 -18.67 -0.50
CA ASN A 187 -0.10 -18.77 0.96
C ASN A 187 -0.27 -17.44 1.70
N ASN A 188 -0.11 -16.30 1.03
CA ASN A 188 -0.17 -14.99 1.67
C ASN A 188 -1.39 -14.16 1.24
N SER A 189 -2.19 -14.63 0.28
CA SER A 189 -3.38 -13.93 -0.18
C SER A 189 -4.52 -13.99 0.82
N TYR A 190 -5.29 -12.93 0.88
CA TYR A 190 -6.47 -12.78 1.73
C TYR A 190 -7.47 -11.82 1.10
N ASP A 191 -8.69 -11.79 1.60
CA ASP A 191 -9.74 -10.89 1.12
C ASP A 191 -9.36 -9.41 1.31
N GLY A 192 -9.36 -8.67 0.21
CA GLY A 192 -8.96 -7.25 0.14
C GLY A 192 -7.47 -7.03 -0.15
N CYS A 193 -6.64 -8.05 -0.34
CA CYS A 193 -5.21 -7.87 -0.62
C CYS A 193 -4.94 -7.28 -2.01
N ILE A 194 -3.80 -6.59 -2.12
CA ILE A 194 -3.19 -6.14 -3.37
C ILE A 194 -1.88 -6.92 -3.54
N ILE A 195 -1.76 -7.65 -4.64
CA ILE A 195 -0.64 -8.53 -4.94
C ILE A 195 0.31 -7.82 -5.91
N LEU A 196 1.60 -7.75 -5.57
CA LEU A 196 2.67 -7.27 -6.44
C LEU A 196 3.17 -8.40 -7.35
N CYS A 197 3.29 -8.14 -8.64
CA CYS A 197 3.96 -9.00 -9.62
C CYS A 197 4.69 -8.13 -10.64
N HIS A 198 5.53 -8.75 -11.49
CA HIS A 198 6.21 -8.07 -12.60
C HIS A 198 6.04 -8.87 -13.88
N ASP A 199 5.28 -8.36 -14.85
CA ASP A 199 4.97 -9.05 -16.13
C ASP A 199 6.16 -9.11 -17.10
N VAL A 200 7.26 -8.50 -16.74
CA VAL A 200 8.52 -8.57 -17.48
C VAL A 200 9.27 -9.91 -17.31
N TYR A 201 8.75 -10.82 -16.45
CA TYR A 201 9.34 -12.13 -16.20
C TYR A 201 8.37 -13.26 -16.51
N LYS A 202 8.76 -14.15 -17.43
CA LYS A 202 7.93 -15.33 -17.76
C LYS A 202 7.57 -16.19 -16.54
N THR A 203 8.53 -16.38 -15.64
CA THR A 203 8.30 -17.17 -14.41
C THR A 203 7.27 -16.54 -13.49
N THR A 204 7.17 -15.21 -13.49
CA THR A 204 6.11 -14.50 -12.76
C THR A 204 4.75 -14.74 -13.40
N VAL A 205 4.66 -14.59 -14.73
CA VAL A 205 3.41 -14.83 -15.47
C VAL A 205 2.92 -16.26 -15.24
N ASP A 206 3.80 -17.27 -15.42
CA ASP A 206 3.45 -18.68 -15.23
C ASP A 206 2.98 -18.97 -13.77
N GLY A 207 3.66 -18.41 -12.77
CA GLY A 207 3.31 -18.60 -11.36
C GLY A 207 2.03 -17.87 -10.96
N ALA A 208 1.85 -16.64 -11.44
CA ALA A 208 0.67 -15.81 -11.15
C ALA A 208 -0.61 -16.41 -11.76
N LEU A 209 -0.56 -16.88 -13.00
CA LEU A 209 -1.72 -17.52 -13.66
C LEU A 209 -2.18 -18.78 -12.91
N ARG A 210 -1.25 -19.60 -12.45
CA ARG A 210 -1.55 -20.78 -11.60
C ARG A 210 -2.16 -20.36 -10.26
N ALA A 211 -1.65 -19.29 -9.65
CA ALA A 211 -2.19 -18.77 -8.39
C ALA A 211 -3.60 -18.20 -8.58
N ILE A 212 -3.87 -17.55 -9.70
CA ILE A 212 -5.21 -17.08 -10.07
C ILE A 212 -6.18 -18.25 -10.15
N ASP A 213 -5.83 -19.32 -10.89
CA ASP A 213 -6.68 -20.52 -11.02
C ASP A 213 -7.01 -21.11 -9.65
N GLU A 214 -6.04 -21.24 -8.77
CA GLU A 214 -6.21 -21.77 -7.41
C GLU A 214 -7.11 -20.87 -6.55
N LEU A 215 -6.85 -19.57 -6.52
CA LEU A 215 -7.59 -18.61 -5.70
C LEU A 215 -9.04 -18.42 -6.20
N GLN A 216 -9.27 -18.47 -7.51
CA GLN A 216 -10.64 -18.50 -8.06
C GLN A 216 -11.39 -19.75 -7.60
N SER A 217 -10.73 -20.92 -7.54
CA SER A 217 -11.33 -22.14 -7.00
C SER A 217 -11.72 -22.04 -5.52
N GLN A 218 -11.04 -21.16 -4.76
CA GLN A 218 -11.32 -20.84 -3.36
C GLN A 218 -12.39 -19.74 -3.20
N GLY A 219 -12.96 -19.26 -4.31
CA GLY A 219 -14.05 -18.28 -4.32
C GLY A 219 -13.57 -16.81 -4.28
N TYR A 220 -12.33 -16.54 -4.66
CA TYR A 220 -11.85 -15.16 -4.82
C TYR A 220 -12.18 -14.63 -6.23
N GLU A 221 -12.60 -13.39 -6.29
CA GLU A 221 -12.77 -12.61 -7.51
C GLU A 221 -11.60 -11.64 -7.65
N PHE A 222 -10.99 -11.63 -8.84
CA PHE A 222 -9.92 -10.69 -9.18
C PHE A 222 -10.49 -9.47 -9.88
N VAL A 223 -10.23 -8.31 -9.31
CA VAL A 223 -10.71 -7.02 -9.81
C VAL A 223 -9.54 -6.03 -9.94
N THR A 224 -9.75 -4.92 -10.63
CA THR A 224 -8.75 -3.84 -10.64
C THR A 224 -8.60 -3.22 -9.24
N VAL A 225 -7.50 -2.52 -8.99
CA VAL A 225 -7.32 -1.80 -7.70
C VAL A 225 -8.44 -0.78 -7.49
N GLU A 226 -8.84 -0.07 -8.54
CA GLU A 226 -9.93 0.88 -8.46
C GLU A 226 -11.26 0.22 -8.08
N GLN A 227 -11.60 -0.90 -8.74
CA GLN A 227 -12.79 -1.67 -8.41
C GLN A 227 -12.71 -2.25 -6.98
N LEU A 228 -11.54 -2.74 -6.56
CA LEU A 228 -11.33 -3.25 -5.21
C LEU A 228 -11.62 -2.18 -4.16
N LEU A 229 -11.01 -0.99 -4.29
CA LEU A 229 -11.19 0.11 -3.36
C LEU A 229 -12.66 0.61 -3.37
N THR A 230 -13.23 0.83 -4.56
CA THR A 230 -14.61 1.31 -4.72
C THR A 230 -15.63 0.32 -4.14
N ARG A 231 -15.54 -0.97 -4.44
CA ARG A 231 -16.45 -2.01 -3.92
C ARG A 231 -16.31 -2.19 -2.40
N ARG A 232 -15.17 -1.79 -1.82
CA ARG A 232 -14.96 -1.73 -0.36
C ARG A 232 -15.34 -0.37 0.25
N GLY A 233 -15.93 0.53 -0.52
CA GLY A 233 -16.38 1.86 -0.06
C GLY A 233 -15.22 2.80 0.27
N ILE A 234 -14.01 2.54 -0.24
CA ILE A 234 -12.83 3.38 -0.05
C ILE A 234 -12.78 4.39 -1.19
N THR A 235 -12.77 5.68 -0.87
CA THR A 235 -12.52 6.77 -1.81
C THR A 235 -11.05 7.14 -1.74
N PRO A 236 -10.24 6.84 -2.79
CA PRO A 236 -8.81 7.11 -2.74
C PRO A 236 -8.50 8.60 -2.79
N GLU A 237 -7.55 9.04 -1.95
CA GLU A 237 -7.11 10.42 -1.82
C GLU A 237 -5.68 10.61 -2.36
N ASN A 238 -5.39 11.77 -2.95
CA ASN A 238 -4.08 12.10 -3.48
C ASN A 238 -3.03 12.15 -2.36
N GLY A 239 -1.85 11.58 -2.62
CA GLY A 239 -0.75 11.51 -1.66
C GLY A 239 -0.91 10.48 -0.54
N VAL A 240 -2.08 9.83 -0.45
CA VAL A 240 -2.34 8.74 0.51
C VAL A 240 -1.89 7.41 -0.06
N VAL A 241 -1.26 6.58 0.78
CA VAL A 241 -0.77 5.25 0.41
C VAL A 241 -1.76 4.17 0.81
N TYR A 242 -2.13 3.31 -0.12
CA TYR A 242 -3.01 2.17 0.08
C TYR A 242 -2.25 0.86 -0.15
N TYR A 243 -2.27 -0.06 0.81
CA TYR A 243 -1.61 -1.36 0.75
C TYR A 243 -2.58 -2.51 0.48
N ASP A 244 -3.82 -2.35 0.92
CA ASP A 244 -4.92 -3.31 0.73
C ASP A 244 -6.28 -2.60 0.88
N ALA A 245 -7.36 -3.34 0.73
CA ALA A 245 -8.73 -2.85 0.93
C ALA A 245 -9.48 -3.66 2.01
N LYS A 246 -8.80 -4.05 3.07
CA LYS A 246 -9.36 -4.89 4.14
C LYS A 246 -10.35 -4.16 5.05
N ASN A 247 -10.34 -2.86 5.05
CA ASN A 247 -10.96 -2.04 6.09
C ASN A 247 -12.36 -1.49 5.77
N ASN A 248 -13.13 -2.13 4.90
CA ASN A 248 -14.57 -1.84 4.70
C ASN A 248 -14.92 -0.34 4.67
N GLY A 249 -14.20 0.46 3.89
CA GLY A 249 -14.48 1.90 3.73
C GLY A 249 -13.93 2.82 4.82
N ILE A 250 -13.05 2.34 5.68
CA ILE A 250 -12.30 3.21 6.59
C ILE A 250 -11.15 3.82 5.81
N ASN A 251 -11.13 5.15 5.66
CA ASN A 251 -9.98 5.88 5.12
C ASN A 251 -8.80 5.66 6.07
N LEU A 252 -7.75 5.00 5.56
CA LEU A 252 -6.53 4.80 6.35
C LEU A 252 -5.76 6.11 6.41
N PRO A 253 -5.20 6.47 7.57
CA PRO A 253 -4.24 7.55 7.66
C PRO A 253 -3.10 7.35 6.66
N ALA A 254 -2.56 8.44 6.12
CA ALA A 254 -1.50 8.38 5.13
C ALA A 254 -0.32 7.53 5.62
N GLY A 255 0.06 6.51 4.84
CA GLY A 255 1.17 5.62 5.16
C GLY A 255 0.84 4.42 6.07
N VAL A 256 -0.45 4.17 6.36
CA VAL A 256 -0.89 3.00 7.14
C VAL A 256 -1.50 1.95 6.20
N SER A 257 -1.02 0.70 6.28
CA SER A 257 -1.64 -0.44 5.60
C SER A 257 -2.89 -0.92 6.34
N GLY A 258 -3.77 -1.64 5.67
CA GLY A 258 -4.95 -2.23 6.30
C GLY A 258 -4.63 -3.12 7.50
N SER A 259 -3.49 -3.81 7.48
CA SER A 259 -3.00 -4.62 8.60
C SER A 259 -2.45 -3.79 9.77
N GLU A 260 -2.13 -2.52 9.53
CA GLU A 260 -1.58 -1.57 10.51
C GLU A 260 -2.63 -0.60 11.05
N TYR A 261 -3.80 -0.53 10.40
CA TYR A 261 -4.89 0.32 10.86
C TYR A 261 -5.36 -0.07 12.27
N TYR A 262 -5.65 0.94 13.04
CA TYR A 262 -6.26 0.80 14.34
C TYR A 262 -7.34 1.89 14.51
N ASP A 263 -8.51 1.49 14.99
CA ASP A 263 -9.58 2.42 15.33
C ASP A 263 -9.18 3.24 16.56
N GLU A 264 -8.77 4.47 16.35
CA GLU A 264 -8.27 5.38 17.41
C GLU A 264 -9.32 5.60 18.52
N SER A 265 -10.62 5.45 18.24
CA SER A 265 -11.67 5.53 19.25
C SER A 265 -11.59 4.40 20.28
N LYS A 266 -10.93 3.29 19.92
CA LYS A 266 -10.71 2.11 20.78
C LYS A 266 -9.29 2.05 21.35
N LEU A 267 -8.53 3.13 21.29
CA LEU A 267 -7.16 3.14 21.76
C LEU A 267 -7.03 2.69 23.22
N SER A 268 -8.02 2.99 24.07
CA SER A 268 -8.07 2.55 25.47
C SER A 268 -8.18 1.02 25.65
N GLU A 269 -8.61 0.29 24.61
CA GLU A 269 -8.70 -1.17 24.62
C GLU A 269 -7.41 -1.83 24.09
N HIS A 270 -6.48 -1.04 23.57
CA HIS A 270 -5.25 -1.57 22.97
C HIS A 270 -4.31 -2.12 24.07
N TRP A 271 -3.73 -3.30 23.84
CA TRP A 271 -2.85 -4.00 24.78
C TRP A 271 -1.65 -3.17 25.28
N ALA A 272 -1.23 -2.16 24.52
CA ALA A 272 -0.14 -1.25 24.86
C ALA A 272 -0.61 0.14 25.31
N TYR A 273 -1.89 0.32 25.62
CA TYR A 273 -2.48 1.61 25.96
C TYR A 273 -1.68 2.40 26.99
N ASP A 274 -1.34 1.77 28.11
CA ASP A 274 -0.58 2.41 29.18
C ASP A 274 0.81 2.91 28.72
N ALA A 275 1.46 2.13 27.85
CA ALA A 275 2.76 2.50 27.34
C ALA A 275 2.66 3.60 26.26
N LEU A 276 1.65 3.54 25.42
CA LEU A 276 1.37 4.59 24.44
C LEU A 276 1.06 5.91 25.13
N THR A 277 0.14 5.90 26.07
CA THR A 277 -0.21 7.10 26.88
C THR A 277 0.99 7.63 27.63
N PHE A 278 1.78 6.75 28.28
CA PHE A 278 3.04 7.13 28.94
C PHE A 278 3.99 7.88 28.00
N CYS A 279 4.15 7.42 26.77
CA CYS A 279 5.05 8.04 25.80
C CYS A 279 4.49 9.32 25.19
N LEU A 280 3.19 9.36 24.90
CA LEU A 280 2.50 10.54 24.36
C LEU A 280 2.50 11.70 25.37
N ASP A 281 2.13 11.44 26.63
CA ASP A 281 2.08 12.44 27.70
C ASP A 281 3.43 13.10 27.97
N ARG A 282 4.52 12.37 27.68
CA ARG A 282 5.90 12.85 27.85
C ARG A 282 6.53 13.38 26.56
N GLY A 283 5.78 13.34 25.45
CA GLY A 283 6.27 13.74 24.15
C GLY A 283 7.39 12.86 23.59
N TYR A 284 7.50 11.61 24.06
CA TYR A 284 8.47 10.65 23.51
C TYR A 284 8.01 10.10 22.16
N LEU A 285 6.71 9.87 22.01
CA LEU A 285 6.02 9.63 20.75
C LEU A 285 5.16 10.84 20.39
N GLU A 286 5.10 11.15 19.12
CA GLU A 286 4.21 12.20 18.60
C GLU A 286 3.05 11.53 17.83
N ARG A 287 1.91 12.21 17.80
CA ARG A 287 0.79 11.85 16.91
C ARG A 287 1.15 12.27 15.49
N ASP A 288 0.50 11.66 14.50
CA ASP A 288 0.61 12.13 13.12
C ASP A 288 -0.08 13.50 12.92
N ALA A 289 -0.08 14.00 11.69
CA ALA A 289 -0.67 15.30 11.34
C ALA A 289 -2.20 15.34 11.58
N ASP A 290 -2.86 14.19 11.55
CA ASP A 290 -4.31 14.02 11.75
C ASP A 290 -4.65 13.74 13.22
N GLY A 291 -3.66 13.69 14.10
CA GLY A 291 -3.82 13.44 15.53
C GLY A 291 -3.88 11.96 15.92
N ASN A 292 -3.59 11.02 15.01
CA ASN A 292 -3.64 9.60 15.28
C ASN A 292 -2.36 9.08 15.95
N VAL A 293 -2.49 8.04 16.77
CA VAL A 293 -1.37 7.37 17.45
C VAL A 293 -0.71 6.32 16.55
N LEU A 294 -1.48 5.67 15.69
CA LEU A 294 -1.06 4.62 14.77
C LEU A 294 -0.31 3.47 15.48
N PRO A 295 -0.91 2.81 16.48
CA PRO A 295 -0.20 1.88 17.36
C PRO A 295 0.41 0.68 16.61
N ASN A 296 -0.25 0.20 15.56
CA ASN A 296 0.17 -0.95 14.77
C ASN A 296 1.14 -0.59 13.62
N HIS A 297 1.33 0.71 13.33
CA HIS A 297 2.25 1.14 12.28
C HIS A 297 3.68 0.73 12.59
N LYS A 298 4.40 0.21 11.59
CA LYS A 298 5.82 -0.16 11.72
C LYS A 298 6.65 1.09 11.95
N ILE A 299 7.48 1.07 12.99
CA ILE A 299 8.36 2.20 13.27
C ILE A 299 9.56 2.19 12.33
N THR A 300 9.91 3.36 11.82
CA THR A 300 11.11 3.55 11.02
C THR A 300 12.34 3.76 11.92
N ARG A 301 13.52 3.70 11.31
CA ARG A 301 14.79 4.01 11.98
C ARG A 301 14.83 5.46 12.45
N GLY A 302 14.34 6.40 11.63
CA GLY A 302 14.22 7.81 11.96
C GLY A 302 13.26 8.06 13.12
N ASP A 303 12.03 7.54 13.01
CA ASP A 303 11.02 7.70 14.07
C ASP A 303 11.46 7.11 15.41
N PHE A 304 12.13 5.95 15.38
CA PHE A 304 12.65 5.35 16.62
C PHE A 304 13.72 6.21 17.28
N ILE A 305 14.69 6.69 16.49
CA ILE A 305 15.77 7.54 17.01
C ILE A 305 15.22 8.89 17.49
N ALA A 306 14.23 9.45 16.82
CA ALA A 306 13.56 10.66 17.29
C ALA A 306 12.84 10.41 18.62
N SER A 307 12.13 9.30 18.74
CA SER A 307 11.46 8.91 20.00
C SER A 307 12.47 8.69 21.14
N LEU A 308 13.59 8.02 20.87
CA LEU A 308 14.66 7.82 21.85
C LEU A 308 15.39 9.13 22.18
N GLY A 309 15.62 10.01 21.21
CA GLY A 309 16.20 11.32 21.42
C GLY A 309 15.34 12.20 22.32
N ARG A 310 14.02 12.23 22.09
CA ARG A 310 13.05 12.93 22.95
C ARG A 310 13.05 12.32 24.36
N PHE A 311 13.10 10.99 24.48
CA PHE A 311 13.23 10.28 25.76
C PHE A 311 14.52 10.68 26.50
N CYS A 312 15.61 10.89 25.77
CA CYS A 312 16.88 11.35 26.30
C CYS A 312 16.95 12.86 26.58
N GLY A 313 15.93 13.63 26.24
CA GLY A 313 15.90 15.08 26.40
C GLY A 313 16.79 15.85 25.40
N ILE A 314 17.06 15.27 24.24
CA ILE A 314 17.85 15.93 23.19
C ILE A 314 17.06 17.09 22.61
N SER A 315 17.72 18.25 22.46
CA SER A 315 17.08 19.45 21.92
C SER A 315 16.79 19.33 20.42
N LYS A 316 15.64 19.83 19.98
CA LYS A 316 15.33 20.04 18.55
C LYS A 316 16.32 21.00 17.86
N SER A 317 17.11 21.76 18.63
CA SER A 317 18.18 22.62 18.11
C SER A 317 19.54 21.94 18.04
N TYR A 318 19.63 20.64 18.35
CA TYR A 318 20.89 19.90 18.20
C TYR A 318 21.41 20.06 16.78
N ARG A 319 22.71 20.30 16.67
CA ARG A 319 23.43 20.36 15.39
C ARG A 319 24.67 19.50 15.50
N ARG A 320 24.92 18.79 14.45
CA ARG A 320 26.07 17.92 14.31
C ARG A 320 27.36 18.66 14.57
N GLN A 321 28.26 18.06 15.34
CA GLN A 321 29.53 18.67 15.76
C GLN A 321 30.69 18.30 14.81
N SER A 322 30.63 17.13 14.19
CA SER A 322 31.69 16.65 13.30
C SER A 322 31.21 15.43 12.48
N GLY A 323 31.89 15.11 11.38
CA GLY A 323 31.69 13.89 10.60
C GLY A 323 31.04 14.09 9.21
N ASP A 324 30.84 13.00 8.47
CA ASP A 324 30.31 13.04 7.11
C ASP A 324 28.84 13.43 7.08
N VAL A 325 28.45 14.19 6.07
CA VAL A 325 27.04 14.59 5.85
C VAL A 325 26.21 13.32 5.59
N LEU A 326 25.04 13.24 6.24
CA LEU A 326 24.06 12.19 5.93
C LEU A 326 23.30 12.62 4.66
N ASN A 327 23.56 11.91 3.57
CA ASN A 327 23.08 12.30 2.25
C ASN A 327 21.58 12.11 2.04
N ASP A 328 20.95 11.29 2.89
CA ASP A 328 19.55 10.87 2.83
C ASP A 328 18.69 11.45 3.96
N VAL A 329 19.21 12.42 4.72
CA VAL A 329 18.48 13.14 5.75
C VAL A 329 18.33 14.60 5.34
N SER A 330 17.10 15.01 5.01
CA SER A 330 16.84 16.39 4.53
C SER A 330 17.21 17.44 5.59
N SER A 331 17.64 18.63 5.14
CA SER A 331 17.83 19.78 6.04
C SER A 331 16.56 20.16 6.80
N ASP A 332 15.42 19.91 6.22
CA ASP A 332 14.10 20.29 6.73
C ASP A 332 13.40 19.14 7.48
N ASP A 333 14.06 17.99 7.60
CA ASP A 333 13.53 16.88 8.36
C ASP A 333 13.41 17.25 9.85
N PRO A 334 12.21 17.22 10.44
CA PRO A 334 12.01 17.55 11.87
C PRO A 334 12.77 16.63 12.82
N ASP A 335 13.09 15.41 12.40
CA ASP A 335 13.79 14.42 13.20
C ASP A 335 15.32 14.43 12.99
N ARG A 336 15.81 15.23 12.04
CA ARG A 336 17.23 15.40 11.75
C ARG A 336 18.09 15.66 13.01
N PRO A 337 17.69 16.52 13.97
CA PRO A 337 18.49 16.74 15.18
C PRO A 337 18.76 15.48 15.98
N TYR A 338 17.79 14.59 16.06
CA TYR A 338 17.91 13.31 16.78
C TYR A 338 18.74 12.29 16.00
N ILE A 339 18.60 12.28 14.67
CA ILE A 339 19.37 11.41 13.77
C ILE A 339 20.85 11.82 13.83
N GLU A 340 21.15 13.11 13.72
CA GLU A 340 22.52 13.63 13.85
C GLU A 340 23.12 13.30 15.22
N TRP A 341 22.36 13.51 16.30
CA TRP A 341 22.78 13.14 17.65
C TRP A 341 23.14 11.66 17.77
N ALA A 342 22.24 10.79 17.31
CA ALA A 342 22.45 9.35 17.43
C ALA A 342 23.66 8.86 16.62
N ASN A 343 23.87 9.46 15.45
CA ASN A 343 25.01 9.16 14.59
C ASN A 343 26.33 9.67 15.20
N ASP A 344 26.35 10.90 15.74
CA ASP A 344 27.54 11.51 16.35
C ASP A 344 28.07 10.73 17.56
N ILE A 345 27.16 10.20 18.38
CA ILE A 345 27.55 9.40 19.57
C ILE A 345 27.67 7.89 19.25
N GLY A 346 27.52 7.47 18.00
CA GLY A 346 27.63 6.06 17.61
C GLY A 346 26.50 5.17 18.12
N LEU A 347 25.36 5.75 18.51
CA LEU A 347 24.21 5.01 19.01
C LEU A 347 23.53 4.22 17.89
N MET A 348 23.25 4.90 16.79
CA MET A 348 22.79 4.31 15.53
C MET A 348 23.50 5.03 14.38
N THR A 349 24.30 4.30 13.62
CA THR A 349 25.08 4.85 12.52
C THR A 349 24.48 4.42 11.18
N GLY A 350 24.72 5.24 10.15
CA GLY A 350 24.47 4.87 8.77
C GLY A 350 25.62 4.03 8.16
N TYR A 351 25.52 3.82 6.86
CA TYR A 351 26.55 3.17 6.07
C TYR A 351 26.79 3.99 4.79
N ASN A 352 28.04 4.26 4.44
CA ASN A 352 28.43 5.05 3.27
C ASN A 352 27.71 6.41 3.16
N GLY A 353 27.57 7.13 4.28
CA GLY A 353 26.92 8.44 4.33
C GLY A 353 25.38 8.40 4.29
N SER A 354 24.75 7.23 4.32
CA SER A 354 23.29 7.07 4.35
C SER A 354 22.83 6.51 5.69
N PHE A 355 21.89 7.21 6.35
CA PHE A 355 21.30 6.78 7.61
C PHE A 355 20.11 5.82 7.41
N ARG A 356 19.41 5.96 6.27
CA ARG A 356 18.19 5.24 5.92
C ARG A 356 17.05 5.48 6.94
N PRO A 357 16.62 6.74 7.12
CA PRO A 357 15.64 7.09 8.15
C PRO A 357 14.28 6.43 7.93
N ASP A 358 13.89 6.20 6.68
CA ASP A 358 12.58 5.66 6.30
C ASP A 358 12.52 4.11 6.31
N ASP A 359 13.65 3.43 6.46
CA ASP A 359 13.68 1.97 6.59
C ASP A 359 13.03 1.54 7.90
N THR A 360 12.26 0.45 7.88
CA THR A 360 11.68 -0.12 9.09
C THR A 360 12.77 -0.67 10.02
N LEU A 361 12.55 -0.54 11.33
CA LEU A 361 13.48 -1.03 12.35
C LEU A 361 13.11 -2.43 12.82
N THR A 362 14.03 -3.38 12.70
CA THR A 362 13.83 -4.75 13.17
C THR A 362 14.04 -4.88 14.68
N ARG A 363 13.52 -5.97 15.26
CA ARG A 363 13.62 -6.24 16.71
C ARG A 363 15.07 -6.43 17.17
N GLU A 364 15.92 -7.06 16.36
CA GLU A 364 17.35 -7.24 16.72
C GLU A 364 18.15 -5.93 16.60
N GLU A 365 17.79 -5.07 15.63
CA GLU A 365 18.41 -3.74 15.52
C GLU A 365 18.04 -2.86 16.72
N MET A 366 16.76 -2.82 17.11
CA MET A 366 16.34 -2.10 18.32
C MET A 366 17.05 -2.62 19.56
N ALA A 367 17.15 -3.95 19.74
CA ALA A 367 17.87 -4.52 20.87
C ALA A 367 19.33 -4.04 20.93
N THR A 368 19.98 -3.94 19.78
CA THR A 368 21.36 -3.44 19.68
C THR A 368 21.47 -1.97 20.07
N VAL A 369 20.57 -1.12 19.56
CA VAL A 369 20.55 0.32 19.88
C VAL A 369 20.24 0.55 21.36
N VAL A 370 19.24 -0.11 21.91
CA VAL A 370 18.89 -0.03 23.34
C VAL A 370 20.08 -0.47 24.22
N THR A 371 20.78 -1.52 23.81
CA THR A 371 21.97 -1.98 24.55
C THR A 371 23.10 -0.95 24.51
N ARG A 372 23.38 -0.35 23.36
CA ARG A 372 24.36 0.75 23.26
C ARG A 372 24.00 1.92 24.18
N TYR A 373 22.72 2.31 24.19
CA TYR A 373 22.22 3.35 25.08
C TYR A 373 22.45 3.00 26.53
N LEU A 374 22.11 1.79 26.97
CA LEU A 374 22.32 1.34 28.36
C LEU A 374 23.80 1.37 28.74
N VAL A 375 24.69 0.93 27.86
CA VAL A 375 26.16 0.99 28.09
C VAL A 375 26.63 2.43 28.24
N MET A 376 26.18 3.36 27.41
CA MET A 376 26.49 4.79 27.50
C MET A 376 25.99 5.40 28.81
N ARG A 377 24.88 4.88 29.37
CA ARG A 377 24.36 5.28 30.68
C ARG A 377 25.09 4.60 31.87
N GLY A 378 26.17 3.88 31.58
CA GLY A 378 26.95 3.17 32.61
C GLY A 378 26.29 1.89 33.13
N LYS A 379 25.25 1.40 32.48
CA LYS A 379 24.55 0.16 32.84
C LYS A 379 25.22 -1.05 32.22
N GLN A 380 26.40 -1.39 32.69
CA GLN A 380 27.11 -2.60 32.26
C GLN A 380 26.51 -3.84 32.92
N SER A 381 26.06 -4.79 32.13
CA SER A 381 25.60 -6.10 32.59
C SER A 381 25.97 -7.16 31.58
N LYS A 382 26.37 -8.34 32.04
CA LYS A 382 26.60 -9.47 31.10
C LYS A 382 25.28 -9.80 30.40
N PRO A 383 25.31 -10.04 29.07
CA PRO A 383 24.12 -10.49 28.33
C PRO A 383 23.51 -11.75 28.96
N GLY A 384 22.21 -11.92 28.79
CA GLY A 384 21.53 -13.19 29.04
C GLY A 384 21.74 -14.15 27.88
N SER A 385 21.45 -15.45 28.12
CA SER A 385 21.39 -16.42 26.98
C SER A 385 20.19 -16.13 26.08
N VAL A 386 20.39 -16.28 24.77
CA VAL A 386 19.34 -16.26 23.75
C VAL A 386 18.82 -17.67 23.40
N ASP A 387 19.47 -18.72 23.92
CA ASP A 387 19.16 -20.13 23.59
C ASP A 387 17.77 -20.57 24.03
N THR A 388 17.11 -19.78 24.88
CA THR A 388 15.72 -20.00 25.29
C THR A 388 14.72 -19.74 24.17
N TYR A 389 15.14 -19.06 23.09
CA TYR A 389 14.29 -18.79 21.95
C TYR A 389 14.41 -19.88 20.90
N LYS A 390 13.27 -20.36 20.40
CA LYS A 390 13.19 -21.39 19.35
C LYS A 390 13.84 -20.97 18.03
N ASP A 391 13.93 -19.66 17.82
CA ASP A 391 14.52 -19.02 16.64
C ASP A 391 15.85 -18.33 16.93
N ALA A 392 16.55 -18.72 18.00
CA ALA A 392 17.85 -18.15 18.37
C ALA A 392 18.85 -18.17 17.21
N ALA A 393 18.87 -19.24 16.41
CA ALA A 393 19.74 -19.36 15.23
C ALA A 393 19.47 -18.32 14.14
N ARG A 394 18.33 -17.62 14.17
CA ARG A 394 17.98 -16.54 13.23
C ARG A 394 18.47 -15.17 13.71
N ILE A 395 18.93 -15.06 14.95
CA ILE A 395 19.51 -13.82 15.49
C ILE A 395 20.87 -13.62 14.83
N SER A 396 21.09 -12.44 14.26
CA SER A 396 22.40 -12.10 13.69
C SER A 396 23.49 -12.10 14.77
N GLY A 397 24.70 -12.58 14.43
CA GLY A 397 25.82 -12.68 15.37
C GLY A 397 26.14 -11.35 16.07
N TRP A 398 26.01 -10.22 15.35
CA TRP A 398 26.21 -8.87 15.90
C TRP A 398 25.13 -8.42 16.89
N ALA A 399 23.96 -9.08 16.90
CA ALA A 399 22.82 -8.71 17.74
C ALA A 399 22.66 -9.61 18.99
N ILE A 400 23.37 -10.73 19.07
CA ILE A 400 23.23 -11.73 20.14
C ILE A 400 23.32 -11.09 21.53
N ASP A 401 24.36 -10.30 21.79
CA ASP A 401 24.58 -9.65 23.07
C ASP A 401 23.47 -8.63 23.37
N GLY A 402 23.04 -7.89 22.37
CA GLY A 402 21.95 -6.91 22.47
C GLY A 402 20.62 -7.57 22.82
N VAL A 403 20.26 -8.62 22.10
CA VAL A 403 19.05 -9.41 22.36
C VAL A 403 19.11 -10.05 23.75
N GLY A 404 20.25 -10.67 24.11
CA GLY A 404 20.45 -11.30 25.41
C GLY A 404 20.34 -10.31 26.59
N LEU A 405 20.90 -9.12 26.45
CA LEU A 405 20.80 -8.07 27.50
C LEU A 405 19.37 -7.56 27.64
N CYS A 406 18.72 -7.18 26.51
CA CYS A 406 17.34 -6.68 26.51
C CYS A 406 16.35 -7.72 27.05
N THR A 407 16.57 -9.00 26.76
CA THR A 407 15.77 -10.12 27.29
C THR A 407 15.96 -10.25 28.80
N LYS A 408 17.21 -10.29 29.25
CA LYS A 408 17.55 -10.39 30.68
C LYS A 408 16.96 -9.27 31.51
N LEU A 409 16.99 -8.05 31.01
CA LEU A 409 16.41 -6.88 31.65
C LEU A 409 14.88 -6.78 31.47
N GLY A 410 14.26 -7.67 30.68
CA GLY A 410 12.84 -7.65 30.42
C GLY A 410 12.37 -6.46 29.58
N ILE A 411 13.30 -5.76 28.90
CA ILE A 411 12.99 -4.62 28.02
C ILE A 411 12.33 -5.13 26.75
N LEU A 412 12.94 -6.12 26.09
CA LEU A 412 12.34 -6.86 24.98
C LEU A 412 12.01 -8.28 25.44
N LYS A 413 10.82 -8.76 25.09
CA LYS A 413 10.36 -10.12 25.37
C LYS A 413 9.93 -10.79 24.07
N GLY A 414 10.18 -12.08 23.96
CA GLY A 414 9.64 -12.91 22.89
C GLY A 414 8.14 -13.21 23.09
N SER A 415 7.57 -13.88 22.11
CA SER A 415 6.19 -14.40 22.18
C SER A 415 6.20 -15.89 21.80
N ASN A 416 5.48 -16.72 22.54
CA ASN A 416 5.37 -18.17 22.32
C ASN A 416 6.72 -18.90 22.17
N GLY A 417 7.76 -18.37 22.82
CA GLY A 417 9.12 -18.89 22.77
C GLY A 417 9.95 -18.46 21.55
N TYR A 418 9.46 -17.50 20.75
CA TYR A 418 10.19 -16.92 19.62
C TYR A 418 10.58 -15.48 19.93
N PHE A 419 11.78 -15.06 19.53
CA PHE A 419 12.22 -13.67 19.59
C PHE A 419 11.77 -12.87 18.37
N MET A 420 11.72 -13.50 17.20
CA MET A 420 11.39 -12.91 15.89
C MET A 420 12.35 -11.77 15.48
N PRO A 421 13.68 -12.04 15.37
CA PRO A 421 14.71 -11.00 15.25
C PRO A 421 14.55 -10.10 14.04
N LYS A 422 14.10 -10.63 12.90
CA LYS A 422 13.95 -9.90 11.64
C LYS A 422 12.60 -9.18 11.48
N GLN A 423 11.68 -9.39 12.42
CA GLN A 423 10.38 -8.75 12.33
C GLN A 423 10.49 -7.25 12.65
N PRO A 424 9.89 -6.37 11.83
CA PRO A 424 9.76 -4.96 12.15
C PRO A 424 8.97 -4.75 13.43
N LEU A 425 9.34 -3.75 14.21
CA LEU A 425 8.59 -3.33 15.40
C LEU A 425 7.50 -2.33 15.03
N THR A 426 6.42 -2.37 15.80
CA THR A 426 5.35 -1.35 15.71
C THR A 426 5.61 -0.19 16.70
N ARG A 427 4.88 0.92 16.47
CA ARG A 427 4.90 2.07 17.39
C ARG A 427 4.47 1.68 18.81
N ALA A 428 3.45 0.80 18.93
CA ALA A 428 3.02 0.26 20.22
C ALA A 428 4.15 -0.53 20.92
N GLN A 429 4.85 -1.39 20.20
CA GLN A 429 5.97 -2.15 20.76
C GLN A 429 7.13 -1.22 21.16
N THR A 430 7.38 -0.16 20.40
CA THR A 430 8.37 0.87 20.74
C THR A 430 7.98 1.61 22.01
N ALA A 431 6.72 1.99 22.17
CA ALA A 431 6.23 2.62 23.41
C ALA A 431 6.49 1.74 24.63
N VAL A 432 6.21 0.43 24.52
CA VAL A 432 6.48 -0.52 25.60
C VAL A 432 7.98 -0.63 25.91
N VAL A 433 8.84 -0.59 24.90
CA VAL A 433 10.30 -0.60 25.08
C VAL A 433 10.75 0.67 25.81
N LEU A 434 10.31 1.86 25.40
CA LEU A 434 10.65 3.13 26.04
C LEU A 434 10.13 3.21 27.47
N GLN A 435 8.89 2.77 27.73
CA GLN A 435 8.34 2.71 29.09
C GLN A 435 9.14 1.77 29.99
N ARG A 436 9.58 0.61 29.49
CA ARG A 436 10.41 -0.31 30.25
C ARG A 436 11.81 0.24 30.47
N LEU A 437 12.36 0.91 29.43
CA LEU A 437 13.67 1.54 29.48
C LEU A 437 13.73 2.67 30.51
N SER A 438 12.61 3.36 30.78
CA SER A 438 12.54 4.43 31.82
C SER A 438 12.82 3.96 33.25
N ARG A 439 12.92 2.66 33.49
CA ARG A 439 13.25 2.07 34.80
C ARG A 439 14.75 1.93 35.01
N TYR A 440 15.56 2.21 34.01
CA TYR A 440 17.03 2.04 34.02
C TYR A 440 17.76 3.37 33.85
#